data_6b5008871fb41331435d7bc66df67069
#
_entry.id   6b5008871fb41331435d7bc66df67069
#
_cell.length_a   1.000
_cell.length_b   1.000
_cell.length_c   1.000
_cell.angle_alpha   90.00
_cell.angle_beta   90.00
_cell.angle_gamma   90.00
#
_symmetry.space_group_name_H-M   'P 1'
#
loop_
_entity.id
_entity.type
_entity.pdbx_description
1 polymer ?
#
loop_
_entity_poly.entity_id
_entity_poly.type
_entity_poly.pdbx_seq_one_letter_code
_entity_poly.pdbx_strand_id
1 'polypeptide(L)'
;VFSYDKHLISKKKNISDSYNSIIIDYSKKSKDETANKLINIIDKKDPTYSPLSLYFIIDNDLVSDKKIVFDLFQKIIDDTTLDKEIKNLVIYKKALYYVAEIDDNENGLLGILNPLINSESVWKSHALYLMGEYYYSKNQKQKAKEFFEKIIATENSNTDINKEVQKRLNRD
;
A
#
# COMPACT_ATOMS: atom_id res chain seq x y z
N VAL A 1 15.89 -27.06 -17.44
CA VAL A 1 16.19 -25.67 -17.01
C VAL A 1 15.74 -24.70 -18.10
N PHE A 2 16.22 -24.80 -19.34
CA PHE A 2 15.87 -23.85 -20.43
C PHE A 2 14.37 -23.76 -20.77
N SER A 3 13.60 -24.82 -20.62
CA SER A 3 12.16 -24.85 -20.94
C SER A 3 11.35 -24.14 -19.86
N TYR A 4 11.75 -24.25 -18.59
CA TYR A 4 11.08 -23.61 -17.45
C TYR A 4 11.27 -22.09 -17.49
N ASP A 5 12.50 -21.65 -17.76
CA ASP A 5 12.81 -20.22 -17.87
C ASP A 5 12.05 -19.53 -19.02
N LYS A 6 11.98 -20.20 -20.19
CA LYS A 6 11.18 -19.72 -21.32
C LYS A 6 9.68 -19.59 -20.98
N HIS A 7 9.14 -20.54 -20.23
CA HIS A 7 7.73 -20.51 -19.82
C HIS A 7 7.45 -19.36 -18.85
N LEU A 8 8.33 -19.12 -17.89
CA LEU A 8 8.21 -17.99 -16.94
C LEU A 8 8.29 -16.65 -17.67
N ILE A 9 9.26 -16.48 -18.57
CA ILE A 9 9.42 -15.26 -19.37
C ILE A 9 8.19 -15.00 -20.23
N SER A 10 7.68 -16.04 -20.91
CA SER A 10 6.47 -15.94 -21.72
C SER A 10 5.24 -15.56 -20.88
N LYS A 11 5.06 -16.19 -19.70
CA LYS A 11 3.96 -15.87 -18.78
C LYS A 11 4.03 -14.42 -18.31
N LYS A 12 5.21 -13.95 -17.90
CA LYS A 12 5.42 -12.58 -17.45
C LYS A 12 5.16 -11.56 -18.57
N LYS A 13 5.62 -11.86 -19.78
CA LYS A 13 5.35 -11.03 -20.98
C LYS A 13 3.85 -10.94 -21.25
N ASN A 14 3.13 -12.05 -21.22
CA ASN A 14 1.68 -12.09 -21.45
C ASN A 14 0.89 -11.26 -20.43
N ILE A 15 1.32 -11.25 -19.15
CA ILE A 15 0.68 -10.42 -18.11
C ILE A 15 0.97 -8.95 -18.36
N SER A 16 2.22 -8.61 -18.70
CA SER A 16 2.63 -7.25 -19.06
C SER A 16 1.82 -6.71 -20.24
N ASP A 17 1.75 -7.47 -21.33
CA ASP A 17 1.03 -7.08 -22.54
C ASP A 17 -0.46 -6.90 -22.24
N SER A 18 -1.05 -7.79 -21.43
CA SER A 18 -2.45 -7.71 -20.99
C SER A 18 -2.69 -6.44 -20.16
N TYR A 19 -1.83 -6.16 -19.16
CA TYR A 19 -1.93 -4.96 -18.33
C TYR A 19 -1.85 -3.68 -19.20
N ASN A 20 -0.83 -3.59 -20.05
CA ASN A 20 -0.63 -2.43 -20.92
C ASN A 20 -1.82 -2.21 -21.85
N SER A 21 -2.38 -3.28 -22.45
CA SER A 21 -3.57 -3.17 -23.30
C SER A 21 -4.78 -2.63 -22.53
N ILE A 22 -4.99 -3.08 -21.28
CA ILE A 22 -6.09 -2.61 -20.42
C ILE A 22 -5.94 -1.11 -20.15
N ILE A 23 -4.74 -0.65 -19.81
CA ILE A 23 -4.47 0.76 -19.48
C ILE A 23 -4.63 1.66 -20.70
N ILE A 24 -4.12 1.24 -21.86
CA ILE A 24 -4.23 1.99 -23.12
C ILE A 24 -5.71 2.11 -23.54
N ASP A 25 -6.49 1.05 -23.37
CA ASP A 25 -7.90 1.03 -23.79
C ASP A 25 -8.87 1.57 -22.73
N TYR A 26 -8.37 1.98 -21.55
CA TYR A 26 -9.22 2.43 -20.44
C TYR A 26 -10.23 3.50 -20.83
N SER A 27 -9.82 4.52 -21.60
CA SER A 27 -10.70 5.60 -22.02
C SER A 27 -11.84 5.18 -22.98
N LYS A 28 -11.74 3.98 -23.56
CA LYS A 28 -12.70 3.42 -24.53
C LYS A 28 -13.65 2.39 -23.89
N LYS A 29 -13.44 2.04 -22.63
CA LYS A 29 -14.14 0.96 -21.94
C LYS A 29 -14.92 1.48 -20.74
N SER A 30 -15.91 0.71 -20.27
CA SER A 30 -16.57 1.01 -19.03
C SER A 30 -15.63 0.80 -17.82
N LYS A 31 -15.89 1.53 -16.72
CA LYS A 31 -15.16 1.34 -15.47
C LYS A 31 -15.23 -0.12 -14.98
N ASP A 32 -16.41 -0.72 -15.02
CA ASP A 32 -16.63 -2.09 -14.58
C ASP A 32 -15.87 -3.11 -15.41
N GLU A 33 -15.86 -2.96 -16.75
CA GLU A 33 -15.10 -3.86 -17.62
C GLU A 33 -13.59 -3.75 -17.33
N THR A 34 -13.09 -2.54 -17.15
CA THR A 34 -11.69 -2.28 -16.84
C THR A 34 -11.33 -2.84 -15.46
N ALA A 35 -12.16 -2.59 -14.42
CA ALA A 35 -11.98 -3.12 -13.08
C ALA A 35 -11.89 -4.65 -13.09
N ASN A 36 -12.85 -5.34 -13.74
CA ASN A 36 -12.87 -6.79 -13.83
C ASN A 36 -11.61 -7.36 -14.50
N LYS A 37 -11.11 -6.73 -15.55
CA LYS A 37 -9.85 -7.13 -16.21
C LYS A 37 -8.64 -6.95 -15.29
N LEU A 38 -8.56 -5.86 -14.54
CA LEU A 38 -7.48 -5.61 -13.60
C LEU A 38 -7.54 -6.56 -12.39
N ILE A 39 -8.73 -6.89 -11.88
CA ILE A 39 -8.90 -7.90 -10.84
C ILE A 39 -8.41 -9.27 -11.34
N ASN A 40 -8.69 -9.63 -12.59
CA ASN A 40 -8.16 -10.85 -13.20
C ASN A 40 -6.61 -10.84 -13.29
N ILE A 41 -5.97 -9.68 -13.44
CA ILE A 41 -4.49 -9.56 -13.34
C ILE A 41 -4.03 -9.81 -11.90
N ILE A 42 -4.74 -9.25 -10.91
CA ILE A 42 -4.43 -9.48 -9.48
C ILE A 42 -4.50 -10.99 -9.17
N ASP A 43 -5.49 -11.69 -9.70
CA ASP A 43 -5.65 -13.14 -9.51
C ASP A 43 -4.51 -13.99 -10.09
N LYS A 44 -3.72 -13.44 -11.00
CA LYS A 44 -2.50 -14.10 -11.53
C LYS A 44 -1.32 -14.06 -10.57
N LYS A 45 -1.42 -13.30 -9.47
CA LYS A 45 -0.42 -13.21 -8.39
C LYS A 45 0.97 -12.81 -8.90
N ASP A 46 1.00 -11.91 -9.89
CA ASP A 46 2.26 -11.38 -10.40
C ASP A 46 2.79 -10.30 -9.47
N PRO A 47 4.08 -10.38 -9.03
CA PRO A 47 4.63 -9.46 -8.04
C PRO A 47 4.70 -7.99 -8.50
N THR A 48 4.67 -7.74 -9.79
CA THR A 48 4.68 -6.40 -10.38
C THR A 48 3.27 -5.93 -10.72
N TYR A 49 2.54 -6.74 -11.50
CA TYR A 49 1.29 -6.29 -12.09
C TYR A 49 0.08 -6.41 -11.18
N SER A 50 0.13 -7.28 -10.13
CA SER A 50 -0.96 -7.33 -9.15
C SER A 50 -1.05 -6.04 -8.32
N PRO A 51 0.03 -5.53 -7.68
CA PRO A 51 -0.02 -4.23 -7.03
C PRO A 51 -0.35 -3.06 -7.97
N LEU A 52 0.25 -3.02 -9.18
CA LEU A 52 -0.02 -1.96 -10.16
C LEU A 52 -1.48 -1.93 -10.59
N SER A 53 -2.11 -3.10 -10.77
CA SER A 53 -3.53 -3.19 -11.11
C SER A 53 -4.42 -2.63 -10.01
N LEU A 54 -4.11 -2.93 -8.74
CA LEU A 54 -4.84 -2.37 -7.60
C LEU A 54 -4.69 -0.85 -7.54
N TYR A 55 -3.48 -0.32 -7.73
CA TYR A 55 -3.25 1.12 -7.69
C TYR A 55 -4.01 1.83 -8.81
N PHE A 56 -4.04 1.26 -10.01
CA PHE A 56 -4.82 1.82 -11.11
C PHE A 56 -6.34 1.81 -10.80
N ILE A 57 -6.84 0.75 -10.17
CA ILE A 57 -8.25 0.68 -9.71
C ILE A 57 -8.56 1.83 -8.75
N ILE A 58 -7.67 2.10 -7.80
CA ILE A 58 -7.84 3.15 -6.79
C ILE A 58 -7.74 4.54 -7.42
N ASP A 59 -6.68 4.79 -8.20
CA ASP A 59 -6.39 6.10 -8.78
C ASP A 59 -7.48 6.58 -9.76
N ASN A 60 -8.22 5.64 -10.37
CA ASN A 60 -9.29 5.93 -11.32
C ASN A 60 -10.70 5.66 -10.76
N ASP A 61 -10.81 5.32 -9.47
CA ASP A 61 -12.08 5.02 -8.79
C ASP A 61 -12.95 4.05 -9.61
N LEU A 62 -12.34 2.90 -9.99
CA LEU A 62 -12.98 1.91 -10.87
C LEU A 62 -13.94 0.99 -10.12
N VAL A 63 -13.81 0.86 -8.82
CA VAL A 63 -14.64 0.02 -7.94
C VAL A 63 -15.24 0.89 -6.85
N SER A 64 -16.57 1.03 -6.87
CA SER A 64 -17.29 1.89 -5.91
C SER A 64 -17.34 1.30 -4.51
N ASP A 65 -17.38 -0.02 -4.39
CA ASP A 65 -17.37 -0.70 -3.08
C ASP A 65 -15.96 -0.68 -2.48
N LYS A 66 -15.77 0.21 -1.51
CA LYS A 66 -14.49 0.43 -0.82
C LYS A 66 -14.00 -0.81 -0.09
N LYS A 67 -14.93 -1.66 0.39
CA LYS A 67 -14.56 -2.92 1.04
C LYS A 67 -13.92 -3.90 0.06
N ILE A 68 -14.44 -3.99 -1.16
CA ILE A 68 -13.83 -4.84 -2.21
C ILE A 68 -12.38 -4.40 -2.46
N VAL A 69 -12.13 -3.10 -2.60
CA VAL A 69 -10.77 -2.57 -2.80
C VAL A 69 -9.88 -2.90 -1.61
N PHE A 70 -10.38 -2.75 -0.39
CA PHE A 70 -9.64 -3.09 0.83
C PHE A 70 -9.30 -4.59 0.90
N ASP A 71 -10.21 -5.47 0.51
CA ASP A 71 -10.00 -6.91 0.45
C ASP A 71 -8.98 -7.30 -0.64
N LEU A 72 -8.90 -6.55 -1.75
CA LEU A 72 -7.86 -6.74 -2.77
C LEU A 72 -6.45 -6.45 -2.25
N PHE A 73 -6.27 -5.47 -1.37
CA PHE A 73 -4.98 -5.28 -0.68
C PHE A 73 -4.58 -6.53 0.10
N GLN A 74 -5.51 -7.07 0.91
CA GLN A 74 -5.23 -8.26 1.70
C GLN A 74 -4.89 -9.46 0.82
N LYS A 75 -5.66 -9.67 -0.25
CA LYS A 75 -5.42 -10.72 -1.22
C LYS A 75 -4.01 -10.65 -1.84
N ILE A 76 -3.56 -9.46 -2.21
CA ILE A 76 -2.19 -9.27 -2.75
C ILE A 76 -1.14 -9.59 -1.69
N ILE A 77 -1.34 -9.13 -0.45
CA ILE A 77 -0.42 -9.36 0.67
C ILE A 77 -0.27 -10.85 0.99
N ASP A 78 -1.37 -11.61 0.94
CA ASP A 78 -1.41 -13.02 1.33
C ASP A 78 -1.01 -13.95 0.19
N ASP A 79 -1.47 -13.66 -1.02
CA ASP A 79 -1.42 -14.59 -2.13
C ASP A 79 -0.26 -14.35 -3.09
N THR A 80 0.35 -13.16 -3.10
CA THR A 80 1.41 -12.81 -4.04
C THR A 80 2.78 -12.87 -3.37
N THR A 81 3.72 -13.58 -3.99
CA THR A 81 5.12 -13.61 -3.52
C THR A 81 5.80 -12.29 -3.87
N LEU A 82 5.76 -11.35 -2.95
CA LEU A 82 6.36 -10.01 -3.08
C LEU A 82 7.73 -9.95 -2.38
N ASP A 83 8.64 -9.15 -2.91
CA ASP A 83 9.82 -8.74 -2.16
C ASP A 83 9.40 -8.01 -0.88
N LYS A 84 10.21 -8.17 0.19
CA LYS A 84 9.90 -7.65 1.53
C LYS A 84 9.45 -6.19 1.50
N GLU A 85 10.23 -5.31 0.86
CA GLU A 85 9.94 -3.87 0.87
C GLU A 85 8.74 -3.50 -0.02
N ILE A 86 8.49 -4.27 -1.09
CA ILE A 86 7.27 -4.13 -1.90
C ILE A 86 6.04 -4.57 -1.10
N LYS A 87 6.12 -5.68 -0.37
CA LYS A 87 5.04 -6.13 0.53
C LYS A 87 4.74 -5.07 1.60
N ASN A 88 5.79 -4.50 2.20
CA ASN A 88 5.67 -3.45 3.19
C ASN A 88 5.02 -2.18 2.62
N LEU A 89 5.36 -1.80 1.38
CA LEU A 89 4.68 -0.71 0.68
C LEU A 89 3.19 -0.98 0.50
N VAL A 90 2.81 -2.20 0.09
CA VAL A 90 1.39 -2.57 -0.08
C VAL A 90 0.66 -2.50 1.26
N ILE A 91 1.27 -2.96 2.36
CA ILE A 91 0.71 -2.84 3.73
C ILE A 91 0.54 -1.35 4.11
N TYR A 92 1.53 -0.52 3.86
CA TYR A 92 1.44 0.92 4.15
C TYR A 92 0.32 1.60 3.36
N LYS A 93 0.22 1.33 2.05
CA LYS A 93 -0.87 1.83 1.21
C LYS A 93 -2.25 1.33 1.66
N LYS A 94 -2.34 0.07 2.13
CA LYS A 94 -3.56 -0.46 2.75
C LYS A 94 -3.96 0.34 3.99
N ALA A 95 -3.00 0.72 4.85
CA ALA A 95 -3.27 1.53 6.02
C ALA A 95 -3.78 2.93 5.66
N LEU A 96 -3.18 3.58 4.66
CA LEU A 96 -3.66 4.86 4.13
C LEU A 96 -5.10 4.75 3.60
N TYR A 97 -5.37 3.70 2.83
CA TYR A 97 -6.71 3.45 2.30
C TYR A 97 -7.73 3.18 3.41
N TYR A 98 -7.31 2.45 4.46
CA TYR A 98 -8.16 2.15 5.61
C TYR A 98 -8.70 3.42 6.27
N VAL A 99 -7.83 4.35 6.64
CA VAL A 99 -8.24 5.58 7.32
C VAL A 99 -8.99 6.56 6.42
N ALA A 100 -8.76 6.49 5.10
CA ALA A 100 -9.43 7.38 4.15
C ALA A 100 -10.82 6.89 3.75
N GLU A 101 -11.03 5.58 3.63
CA GLU A 101 -12.18 5.03 2.90
C GLU A 101 -12.98 3.97 3.67
N ILE A 102 -12.41 3.35 4.70
CA ILE A 102 -13.05 2.20 5.39
C ILE A 102 -13.54 2.58 6.78
N ASP A 103 -12.60 2.91 7.68
CA ASP A 103 -12.92 3.18 9.08
C ASP A 103 -11.80 3.99 9.72
N ASP A 104 -12.18 4.96 10.53
CA ASP A 104 -11.26 5.79 11.29
C ASP A 104 -11.08 5.23 12.72
N ASN A 105 -10.66 3.97 12.81
CA ASN A 105 -10.51 3.22 14.06
C ASN A 105 -9.04 2.96 14.40
N GLU A 106 -8.64 3.35 15.63
CA GLU A 106 -7.28 3.21 16.14
C GLU A 106 -6.75 1.77 16.07
N ASN A 107 -7.54 0.81 16.57
CA ASN A 107 -7.10 -0.58 16.64
C ASN A 107 -6.95 -1.21 15.25
N GLY A 108 -7.84 -0.87 14.32
CA GLY A 108 -7.77 -1.31 12.94
C GLY A 108 -6.52 -0.77 12.24
N LEU A 109 -6.25 0.52 12.36
CA LEU A 109 -5.06 1.14 11.79
C LEU A 109 -3.77 0.55 12.38
N LEU A 110 -3.70 0.46 13.72
CA LEU A 110 -2.54 -0.09 14.40
C LEU A 110 -2.32 -1.56 14.02
N GLY A 111 -3.39 -2.35 13.90
CA GLY A 111 -3.32 -3.74 13.45
C GLY A 111 -2.70 -3.90 12.07
N ILE A 112 -3.04 -3.01 11.12
CA ILE A 112 -2.45 -3.01 9.77
C ILE A 112 -0.97 -2.58 9.82
N LEU A 113 -0.62 -1.57 10.62
CA LEU A 113 0.72 -0.98 10.65
C LEU A 113 1.72 -1.74 11.55
N ASN A 114 1.27 -2.57 12.50
CA ASN A 114 2.13 -3.30 13.43
C ASN A 114 3.28 -4.08 12.74
N PRO A 115 3.07 -4.78 11.63
CA PRO A 115 4.17 -5.46 10.94
C PRO A 115 5.28 -4.50 10.49
N LEU A 116 4.95 -3.26 10.13
CA LEU A 116 5.92 -2.24 9.70
C LEU A 116 6.63 -1.60 10.89
N ILE A 117 5.86 -1.24 11.92
CA ILE A 117 6.36 -0.57 13.13
C ILE A 117 7.39 -1.46 13.86
N ASN A 118 7.14 -2.76 13.89
CA ASN A 118 7.96 -3.75 14.62
C ASN A 118 9.02 -4.44 13.74
N SER A 119 9.27 -3.93 12.53
CA SER A 119 10.26 -4.50 11.62
C SER A 119 11.38 -3.51 11.31
N GLU A 120 12.51 -4.04 10.83
CA GLU A 120 13.53 -3.26 10.16
C GLU A 120 13.13 -3.11 8.69
N SER A 121 12.52 -1.97 8.36
CA SER A 121 12.00 -1.64 7.03
C SER A 121 12.16 -0.16 6.75
N VAL A 122 12.36 0.20 5.49
CA VAL A 122 12.32 1.61 5.06
C VAL A 122 10.96 2.25 5.30
N TRP A 123 9.91 1.48 5.47
CA TRP A 123 8.53 1.94 5.73
C TRP A 123 8.21 2.15 7.20
N LYS A 124 9.11 1.78 8.14
CA LYS A 124 8.90 1.96 9.58
C LYS A 124 8.61 3.42 9.95
N SER A 125 9.44 4.34 9.48
CA SER A 125 9.25 5.77 9.75
C SER A 125 7.91 6.28 9.20
N HIS A 126 7.50 5.81 8.02
CA HIS A 126 6.22 6.17 7.42
C HIS A 126 5.03 5.65 8.26
N ALA A 127 5.12 4.42 8.75
CA ALA A 127 4.09 3.81 9.58
C ALA A 127 3.96 4.53 10.94
N LEU A 128 5.08 4.84 11.58
CA LEU A 128 5.11 5.62 12.82
C LEU A 128 4.55 7.03 12.61
N TYR A 129 4.90 7.66 11.49
CA TYR A 129 4.42 9.00 11.15
C TYR A 129 2.90 9.00 10.92
N LEU A 130 2.37 8.02 10.19
CA LEU A 130 0.92 7.89 9.99
C LEU A 130 0.18 7.73 11.32
N MET A 131 0.69 6.92 12.26
CA MET A 131 0.11 6.81 13.59
C MET A 131 0.20 8.12 14.38
N GLY A 132 1.32 8.83 14.30
CA GLY A 132 1.49 10.14 14.94
C GLY A 132 0.48 11.16 14.40
N GLU A 133 0.33 11.28 13.08
CA GLU A 133 -0.64 12.19 12.46
C GLU A 133 -2.09 11.76 12.78
N TYR A 134 -2.38 10.46 12.84
CA TYR A 134 -3.68 9.94 13.27
C TYR A 134 -4.04 10.47 14.67
N TYR A 135 -3.16 10.28 15.66
CA TYR A 135 -3.42 10.77 17.01
C TYR A 135 -3.46 12.30 17.09
N TYR A 136 -2.62 12.97 16.32
CA TYR A 136 -2.62 14.42 16.25
C TYR A 136 -3.97 14.96 15.76
N SER A 137 -4.51 14.35 14.69
CA SER A 137 -5.83 14.73 14.14
C SER A 137 -6.99 14.50 15.13
N LYS A 138 -6.84 13.54 16.05
CA LYS A 138 -7.79 13.26 17.13
C LYS A 138 -7.56 14.10 18.39
N ASN A 139 -6.70 15.11 18.32
CA ASN A 139 -6.29 15.94 19.47
C ASN A 139 -5.67 15.16 20.64
N GLN A 140 -5.13 13.97 20.36
CA GLN A 140 -4.42 13.14 21.34
C GLN A 140 -2.90 13.43 21.26
N LYS A 141 -2.54 14.67 21.57
CA LYS A 141 -1.18 15.22 21.38
C LYS A 141 -0.10 14.41 22.07
N GLN A 142 -0.35 13.89 23.27
CA GLN A 142 0.63 13.09 24.00
C GLN A 142 0.96 11.77 23.26
N LYS A 143 -0.05 11.04 22.78
CA LYS A 143 0.18 9.85 21.98
C LYS A 143 0.87 10.17 20.65
N ALA A 144 0.47 11.24 19.97
CA ALA A 144 1.13 11.70 18.75
C ALA A 144 2.63 11.93 18.98
N LYS A 145 2.98 12.65 20.08
CA LYS A 145 4.36 12.92 20.48
C LYS A 145 5.15 11.62 20.68
N GLU A 146 4.60 10.63 21.36
CA GLU A 146 5.25 9.34 21.58
C GLU A 146 5.62 8.63 20.25
N PHE A 147 4.74 8.69 19.25
CA PHE A 147 5.04 8.14 17.93
C PHE A 147 6.09 8.95 17.18
N PHE A 148 6.04 10.27 17.26
CA PHE A 148 7.04 11.15 16.64
C PHE A 148 8.43 10.97 17.27
N GLU A 149 8.52 10.84 18.59
CA GLU A 149 9.78 10.57 19.30
C GLU A 149 10.40 9.22 18.89
N LYS A 150 9.58 8.19 18.65
CA LYS A 150 10.05 6.91 18.11
C LYS A 150 10.70 7.04 16.74
N ILE A 151 10.25 7.98 15.90
CA ILE A 151 10.86 8.24 14.59
C ILE A 151 12.27 8.81 14.77
N ILE A 152 12.40 9.81 15.66
CA ILE A 152 13.70 10.43 15.95
C ILE A 152 14.71 9.41 16.51
N ALA A 153 14.23 8.46 17.32
CA ALA A 153 15.06 7.39 17.90
C ALA A 153 15.37 6.25 16.90
N THR A 154 14.73 6.22 15.73
CA THR A 154 14.97 5.17 14.74
C THR A 154 16.21 5.46 13.91
N GLU A 155 17.22 4.57 13.97
CA GLU A 155 18.36 4.64 13.07
C GLU A 155 17.91 4.53 11.60
N ASN A 156 18.52 5.30 10.71
CA ASN A 156 18.19 5.33 9.28
C ASN A 156 16.73 5.70 8.97
N SER A 157 16.07 6.47 9.85
CA SER A 157 14.74 7.00 9.57
C SER A 157 14.76 7.92 8.33
N ASN A 158 13.62 8.01 7.65
CA ASN A 158 13.49 8.88 6.47
C ASN A 158 13.77 10.34 6.84
N THR A 159 14.71 10.97 6.12
CA THR A 159 15.21 12.32 6.42
C THR A 159 14.11 13.40 6.35
N ASP A 160 13.20 13.28 5.39
CA ASP A 160 12.14 14.28 5.21
C ASP A 160 11.06 14.14 6.28
N ILE A 161 10.74 12.89 6.65
CA ILE A 161 9.85 12.60 7.78
C ILE A 161 10.46 13.13 9.08
N ASN A 162 11.76 12.91 9.32
CA ASN A 162 12.45 13.46 10.49
C ASN A 162 12.35 14.97 10.58
N LYS A 163 12.58 15.69 9.49
CA LYS A 163 12.45 17.15 9.46
C LYS A 163 11.03 17.60 9.80
N GLU A 164 10.02 16.93 9.27
CA GLU A 164 8.62 17.26 9.53
C GLU A 164 8.24 16.98 10.99
N VAL A 165 8.68 15.85 11.53
CA VAL A 165 8.49 15.49 12.94
C VAL A 165 9.13 16.50 13.88
N GLN A 166 10.36 16.94 13.59
CA GLN A 166 11.02 18.00 14.40
C GLN A 166 10.22 19.28 14.41
N LYS A 167 9.64 19.68 13.27
CA LYS A 167 8.76 20.86 13.21
C LYS A 167 7.51 20.67 14.06
N ARG A 168 6.92 19.47 14.08
CA ARG A 168 5.75 19.14 14.90
C ARG A 168 6.08 19.22 16.39
N LEU A 169 7.17 18.58 16.81
CA LEU A 169 7.60 18.55 18.22
C LEU A 169 8.00 19.94 18.75
N ASN A 170 8.45 20.84 17.90
CA ASN A 170 8.85 22.21 18.30
C ASN A 170 7.67 23.21 18.33
N ARG A 171 6.49 22.85 17.84
CA ARG A 171 5.30 23.72 17.81
C ARG A 171 4.36 23.52 18.98
N ASP A 172 4.48 22.42 19.69
CA ASP A 172 3.68 22.01 20.85
C ASP A 172 4.46 22.16 22.15
#